data_7ca8145f507e9ebd66b520883a4c37e9
#
_entry.id   7ca8145f507e9ebd66b520883a4c37e9
#
_cell.length_a   1.000
_cell.length_b   1.000
_cell.length_c   1.000
_cell.angle_alpha   90.00
_cell.angle_beta   90.00
_cell.angle_gamma   90.00
#
_symmetry.space_group_name_H-M   'P 1'
#
loop_
_entity.id
_entity.type
_entity.pdbx_description
1 polymer ?
#
loop_
_entity_poly.entity_id
_entity_poly.type
_entity_poly.pdbx_seq_one_letter_code
_entity_poly.pdbx_strand_id
1 'polypeptide(L)'
;MIGFTYKRATSLAEAAAIAAHIKGSKFIAGGTNLLDLMKLQIETPSHLIDINDLVLDKIEPTTDGGLRIGALVRNSDLAANEQVRRDYAVLSRALLAGASAQLRNQATTAGNLLQRTRCPYFYDINQPCNKRERGTGCAAIGGYSRQHAIVGVSDSCIATHPSDMAIAMRLLDAKVETVRLNGLTRIIPIAELHRLPGNTPHIEHTLELGELITAVTLPKPIGGTHVYRKVRDRASYAFALISVAAIVQRDGTGRVALGGVAHKPWRVEAADSQMPRGAKAVADKLLSNARTTHDNAFKIPLVERTLASVLNEAKA
;
A
#
# COMPACT_ATOMS: atom_id res chain seq x y z
N MET A 1 6.96 1.24 25.28
CA MET A 1 6.42 2.46 24.65
C MET A 1 6.97 3.66 25.39
N ILE A 2 7.56 4.63 24.70
CA ILE A 2 8.05 5.87 25.29
C ILE A 2 6.86 6.80 25.55
N GLY A 3 6.94 7.66 26.58
CA GLY A 3 5.88 8.63 26.90
C GLY A 3 5.66 9.63 25.77
N PHE A 4 4.41 9.96 25.51
CA PHE A 4 3.99 10.92 24.49
C PHE A 4 2.81 11.76 25.01
N THR A 5 2.61 12.91 24.42
CA THR A 5 1.41 13.71 24.63
C THR A 5 0.38 13.40 23.54
N TYR A 6 -0.89 13.72 23.80
CA TYR A 6 -2.00 13.38 22.91
C TYR A 6 -2.98 14.54 22.79
N LYS A 7 -3.40 14.83 21.57
CA LYS A 7 -4.49 15.76 21.31
C LYS A 7 -5.38 15.26 20.19
N ARG A 8 -6.69 15.34 20.38
CA ARG A 8 -7.69 15.09 19.36
C ARG A 8 -7.94 16.39 18.60
N ALA A 9 -7.76 16.36 17.28
CA ALA A 9 -8.01 17.51 16.42
C ALA A 9 -9.50 17.58 16.04
N THR A 10 -10.03 18.81 16.06
CA THR A 10 -11.43 19.09 15.73
C THR A 10 -11.61 19.63 14.30
N SER A 11 -10.50 19.94 13.63
CA SER A 11 -10.50 20.40 12.24
C SER A 11 -9.21 20.02 11.52
N LEU A 12 -9.25 20.00 10.18
CA LEU A 12 -8.06 19.77 9.34
C LEU A 12 -6.98 20.83 9.59
N ALA A 13 -7.38 22.10 9.75
CA ALA A 13 -6.47 23.20 10.02
C ALA A 13 -5.76 23.03 11.36
N GLU A 14 -6.49 22.61 12.41
CA GLU A 14 -5.90 22.32 13.71
C GLU A 14 -4.93 21.14 13.64
N ALA A 15 -5.31 20.02 12.98
CA ALA A 15 -4.45 18.86 12.82
C ALA A 15 -3.13 19.22 12.11
N ALA A 16 -3.22 19.96 11.01
CA ALA A 16 -2.07 20.45 10.27
C ALA A 16 -1.19 21.40 11.09
N ALA A 17 -1.79 22.36 11.81
CA ALA A 17 -1.09 23.32 12.66
C ALA A 17 -0.29 22.59 13.76
N ILE A 18 -0.90 21.64 14.46
CA ILE A 18 -0.21 20.84 15.49
C ILE A 18 0.99 20.10 14.88
N ALA A 19 0.77 19.44 13.73
CA ALA A 19 1.82 18.66 13.04
C ALA A 19 3.02 19.52 12.63
N ALA A 20 2.81 20.79 12.34
CA ALA A 20 3.87 21.72 11.99
C ALA A 20 4.66 22.25 13.19
N HIS A 21 3.96 22.52 14.28
CA HIS A 21 4.57 23.17 15.45
C HIS A 21 5.24 22.17 16.39
N ILE A 22 4.76 20.92 16.45
CA ILE A 22 5.29 19.90 17.35
C ILE A 22 6.18 18.93 16.58
N LYS A 23 7.49 19.15 16.65
CA LYS A 23 8.47 18.24 16.05
C LYS A 23 8.31 16.81 16.60
N GLY A 24 8.30 15.84 15.71
CA GLY A 24 8.11 14.41 16.08
C GLY A 24 6.66 14.03 16.37
N SER A 25 5.69 14.90 16.07
CA SER A 25 4.27 14.52 16.09
C SER A 25 3.91 13.56 14.97
N LYS A 26 2.89 12.73 15.21
CA LYS A 26 2.31 11.83 14.19
C LYS A 26 0.79 11.81 14.26
N PHE A 27 0.15 11.74 13.10
CA PHE A 27 -1.29 11.49 13.03
C PHE A 27 -1.60 10.05 13.44
N ILE A 28 -2.67 9.89 14.22
CA ILE A 28 -3.25 8.58 14.55
C ILE A 28 -4.71 8.54 14.13
N ALA A 29 -5.08 7.47 13.42
CA ALA A 29 -6.45 7.11 13.09
C ALA A 29 -6.77 5.75 13.74
N GLY A 30 -6.91 4.66 12.98
CA GLY A 30 -7.15 3.32 13.53
C GLY A 30 -6.01 2.73 14.36
N GLY A 31 -4.80 3.28 14.28
CA GLY A 31 -3.64 2.88 15.10
C GLY A 31 -3.05 1.49 14.81
N THR A 32 -3.66 0.68 13.95
CA THR A 32 -3.33 -0.75 13.73
C THR A 32 -1.91 -1.04 13.25
N ASN A 33 -1.16 -0.03 12.83
CA ASN A 33 0.27 -0.16 12.53
C ASN A 33 1.12 0.72 13.45
N LEU A 34 0.73 1.99 13.65
CA LEU A 34 1.51 2.92 14.46
C LEU A 34 1.70 2.43 15.90
N LEU A 35 0.64 1.97 16.57
CA LEU A 35 0.73 1.51 17.95
C LEU A 35 1.62 0.27 18.12
N ASP A 36 1.62 -0.66 17.15
CA ASP A 36 2.52 -1.80 17.18
C ASP A 36 3.99 -1.35 17.07
N LEU A 37 4.28 -0.41 16.17
CA LEU A 37 5.63 0.14 16.02
C LEU A 37 6.06 0.95 17.25
N MET A 38 5.13 1.62 17.93
CA MET A 38 5.39 2.33 19.19
C MET A 38 5.69 1.37 20.34
N LYS A 39 4.98 0.23 20.44
CA LYS A 39 5.26 -0.81 21.44
C LYS A 39 6.65 -1.39 21.28
N LEU A 40 7.10 -1.56 20.04
CA LEU A 40 8.43 -2.04 19.68
C LEU A 40 9.52 -0.96 19.70
N GLN A 41 9.17 0.29 20.01
CA GLN A 41 10.09 1.44 20.01
C GLN A 41 10.74 1.73 18.63
N ILE A 42 10.11 1.28 17.55
CA ILE A 42 10.50 1.59 16.16
C ILE A 42 10.03 2.97 15.78
N GLU A 43 8.83 3.33 16.21
CA GLU A 43 8.27 4.67 16.12
C GLU A 43 8.14 5.24 17.54
N THR A 44 8.71 6.42 17.74
CA THR A 44 8.73 7.09 19.05
C THR A 44 8.25 8.52 18.95
N PRO A 45 6.98 8.74 18.51
CA PRO A 45 6.44 10.09 18.40
C PRO A 45 6.39 10.75 19.79
N SER A 46 6.72 12.05 19.84
CA SER A 46 6.58 12.86 21.05
C SER A 46 5.14 13.30 21.31
N HIS A 47 4.32 13.32 20.24
CA HIS A 47 2.94 13.75 20.28
C HIS A 47 2.08 12.97 19.28
N LEU A 48 0.89 12.54 19.69
CA LEU A 48 -0.11 11.94 18.82
C LEU A 48 -1.24 12.93 18.54
N ILE A 49 -1.51 13.13 17.26
CA ILE A 49 -2.63 13.94 16.75
C ILE A 49 -3.73 12.99 16.31
N ASP A 50 -4.74 12.84 17.14
CA ASP A 50 -5.89 11.98 16.79
C ASP A 50 -6.81 12.70 15.81
N ILE A 51 -7.05 12.06 14.67
CA ILE A 51 -7.85 12.60 13.56
C ILE A 51 -9.21 11.88 13.42
N ASN A 52 -9.59 11.01 14.36
CA ASN A 52 -10.80 10.19 14.20
C ASN A 52 -12.11 11.00 14.23
N ASP A 53 -12.13 12.22 14.80
CA ASP A 53 -13.33 13.06 14.83
C ASP A 53 -13.46 13.96 13.58
N LEU A 54 -12.49 13.91 12.65
CA LEU A 54 -12.61 14.63 11.40
C LEU A 54 -13.62 13.93 10.47
N VAL A 55 -14.45 14.71 9.78
CA VAL A 55 -15.48 14.20 8.86
C VAL A 55 -14.84 13.73 7.55
N LEU A 56 -14.09 12.62 7.60
CA LEU A 56 -13.35 12.02 6.48
C LEU A 56 -13.71 10.54 6.28
N ASP A 57 -14.90 10.11 6.68
CA ASP A 57 -15.34 8.72 6.71
C ASP A 57 -16.45 8.40 5.67
N LYS A 58 -16.68 9.30 4.71
CA LYS A 58 -17.70 9.11 3.68
C LYS A 58 -17.16 8.44 2.42
N ILE A 59 -18.04 7.68 1.76
CA ILE A 59 -17.84 7.13 0.41
C ILE A 59 -18.90 7.78 -0.47
N GLU A 60 -18.47 8.56 -1.46
CA GLU A 60 -19.37 9.39 -2.27
C GLU A 60 -19.05 9.25 -3.77
N PRO A 61 -20.05 9.19 -4.64
CA PRO A 61 -19.80 9.24 -6.09
C PRO A 61 -19.21 10.60 -6.47
N THR A 62 -18.34 10.61 -7.48
CA THR A 62 -17.82 11.86 -8.05
C THR A 62 -18.67 12.30 -9.26
N THR A 63 -18.60 13.57 -9.61
CA THR A 63 -19.35 14.13 -10.73
C THR A 63 -18.97 13.56 -12.09
N ASP A 64 -17.75 13.02 -12.21
CA ASP A 64 -17.24 12.32 -13.41
C ASP A 64 -17.55 10.82 -13.44
N GLY A 65 -18.36 10.33 -12.48
CA GLY A 65 -18.78 8.94 -12.39
C GLY A 65 -17.79 7.99 -11.71
N GLY A 66 -16.81 8.54 -11.02
CA GLY A 66 -15.89 7.82 -10.15
C GLY A 66 -16.39 7.66 -8.71
N LEU A 67 -15.48 7.39 -7.78
CA LEU A 67 -15.79 7.21 -6.36
C LEU A 67 -14.75 7.91 -5.49
N ARG A 68 -15.21 8.78 -4.59
CA ARG A 68 -14.37 9.43 -3.57
C ARG A 68 -14.52 8.70 -2.25
N ILE A 69 -13.40 8.29 -1.65
CA ILE A 69 -13.30 7.50 -0.43
C ILE A 69 -12.55 8.34 0.60
N GLY A 70 -13.21 8.74 1.67
CA GLY A 70 -12.60 9.52 2.75
C GLY A 70 -11.45 8.77 3.43
N ALA A 71 -10.48 9.51 3.92
CA ALA A 71 -9.26 8.98 4.54
C ALA A 71 -9.51 8.06 5.74
N LEU A 72 -10.59 8.32 6.49
CA LEU A 72 -10.99 7.58 7.70
C LEU A 72 -11.98 6.45 7.45
N VAL A 73 -12.44 6.23 6.21
CA VAL A 73 -13.27 5.07 5.86
C VAL A 73 -12.57 3.80 6.32
N ARG A 74 -13.27 2.99 7.12
CA ARG A 74 -12.75 1.72 7.63
C ARG A 74 -12.61 0.71 6.50
N ASN A 75 -11.57 -0.12 6.56
CA ASN A 75 -11.31 -1.11 5.52
C ASN A 75 -12.45 -2.13 5.37
N SER A 76 -13.16 -2.47 6.47
CA SER A 76 -14.35 -3.32 6.45
C SER A 76 -15.51 -2.66 5.70
N ASP A 77 -15.76 -1.37 5.97
CA ASP A 77 -16.88 -0.65 5.36
C ASP A 77 -16.60 -0.42 3.86
N LEU A 78 -15.36 -0.09 3.51
CA LEU A 78 -14.95 0.01 2.11
C LEU A 78 -15.10 -1.32 1.36
N ALA A 79 -14.71 -2.44 1.99
CA ALA A 79 -14.84 -3.76 1.39
C ALA A 79 -16.30 -4.22 1.23
N ALA A 80 -17.17 -3.79 2.13
CA ALA A 80 -18.59 -4.13 2.14
C ALA A 80 -19.45 -3.19 1.26
N ASN A 81 -18.94 -2.01 0.90
CA ASN A 81 -19.69 -1.03 0.12
C ASN A 81 -20.17 -1.62 -1.22
N GLU A 82 -21.47 -1.48 -1.51
CA GLU A 82 -22.13 -2.10 -2.67
C GLU A 82 -21.51 -1.63 -4.00
N GLN A 83 -21.25 -0.33 -4.14
CA GLN A 83 -20.64 0.21 -5.35
C GLN A 83 -19.21 -0.31 -5.53
N VAL A 84 -18.42 -0.42 -4.46
CA VAL A 84 -17.07 -0.98 -4.51
C VAL A 84 -17.11 -2.46 -4.91
N ARG A 85 -18.04 -3.22 -4.36
CA ARG A 85 -18.21 -4.65 -4.70
C ARG A 85 -18.63 -4.88 -6.14
N ARG A 86 -19.51 -4.02 -6.67
CA ARG A 86 -20.02 -4.11 -8.03
C ARG A 86 -19.04 -3.57 -9.06
N ASP A 87 -18.52 -2.36 -8.85
CA ASP A 87 -17.82 -1.58 -9.89
C ASP A 87 -16.30 -1.62 -9.75
N TYR A 88 -15.80 -1.88 -8.53
CA TYR A 88 -14.39 -1.94 -8.19
C TYR A 88 -14.03 -3.24 -7.43
N ALA A 89 -14.60 -4.36 -7.82
CA ALA A 89 -14.54 -5.63 -7.09
C ALA A 89 -13.11 -6.08 -6.71
N VAL A 90 -12.09 -5.74 -7.50
CA VAL A 90 -10.69 -6.01 -7.16
C VAL A 90 -10.27 -5.34 -5.86
N LEU A 91 -10.79 -4.15 -5.55
CA LEU A 91 -10.50 -3.43 -4.30
C LEU A 91 -11.13 -4.13 -3.09
N SER A 92 -12.39 -4.52 -3.18
CA SER A 92 -13.06 -5.30 -2.12
C SER A 92 -12.33 -6.63 -1.88
N ARG A 93 -11.99 -7.37 -2.93
CA ARG A 93 -11.25 -8.64 -2.85
C ARG A 93 -9.87 -8.47 -2.21
N ALA A 94 -9.14 -7.43 -2.59
CA ALA A 94 -7.82 -7.11 -2.01
C ALA A 94 -7.92 -6.79 -0.50
N LEU A 95 -8.89 -5.98 -0.10
CA LEU A 95 -9.15 -5.65 1.30
C LEU A 95 -9.46 -6.92 2.12
N LEU A 96 -10.33 -7.80 1.60
CA LEU A 96 -10.72 -9.04 2.29
C LEU A 96 -9.58 -10.07 2.35
N ALA A 97 -8.62 -10.02 1.42
CA ALA A 97 -7.42 -10.86 1.45
C ALA A 97 -6.39 -10.39 2.50
N GLY A 98 -6.51 -9.15 3.00
CA GLY A 98 -5.63 -8.55 3.99
C GLY A 98 -6.14 -8.64 5.43
N ALA A 99 -5.21 -8.64 6.40
CA ALA A 99 -5.46 -8.56 7.83
C ALA A 99 -6.47 -9.62 8.38
N SER A 100 -7.04 -9.35 9.54
CA SER A 100 -8.23 -10.03 10.11
C SER A 100 -9.44 -9.10 10.05
N ALA A 101 -10.65 -9.63 10.29
CA ALA A 101 -11.86 -8.82 10.35
C ALA A 101 -11.75 -7.73 11.42
N GLN A 102 -11.22 -8.06 12.60
CA GLN A 102 -11.03 -7.13 13.72
C GLN A 102 -10.09 -5.96 13.32
N LEU A 103 -8.97 -6.27 12.65
CA LEU A 103 -8.06 -5.24 12.19
C LEU A 103 -8.68 -4.38 11.10
N ARG A 104 -9.43 -4.95 10.16
CA ARG A 104 -10.12 -4.17 9.11
C ARG A 104 -11.17 -3.24 9.67
N ASN A 105 -11.83 -3.59 10.81
CA ASN A 105 -12.79 -2.73 11.49
C ASN A 105 -12.15 -1.48 12.11
N GLN A 106 -10.84 -1.49 12.34
CA GLN A 106 -10.08 -0.36 12.89
C GLN A 106 -9.24 0.36 11.85
N ALA A 107 -8.63 -0.38 10.93
CA ALA A 107 -7.75 0.17 9.90
C ALA A 107 -8.53 1.10 8.96
N THR A 108 -7.95 2.25 8.66
CA THR A 108 -8.52 3.27 7.77
C THR A 108 -7.88 3.24 6.39
N THR A 109 -8.54 3.84 5.40
CA THR A 109 -8.05 3.95 4.03
C THR A 109 -6.67 4.62 3.98
N ALA A 110 -6.50 5.82 4.55
CA ALA A 110 -5.21 6.49 4.56
C ALA A 110 -4.15 5.72 5.37
N GLY A 111 -4.54 5.20 6.56
CA GLY A 111 -3.63 4.41 7.39
C GLY A 111 -3.14 3.14 6.69
N ASN A 112 -3.97 2.51 5.88
CA ASN A 112 -3.58 1.35 5.07
C ASN A 112 -2.58 1.70 3.96
N LEU A 113 -2.73 2.86 3.30
CA LEU A 113 -1.74 3.34 2.32
C LEU A 113 -0.38 3.64 2.96
N LEU A 114 -0.39 4.17 4.19
CA LEU A 114 0.81 4.61 4.90
C LEU A 114 1.40 3.54 5.84
N GLN A 115 0.89 2.31 5.84
CA GLN A 115 1.46 1.25 6.65
C GLN A 115 2.90 0.95 6.23
N ARG A 116 3.77 0.74 7.22
CA ARG A 116 5.19 0.48 7.00
C ARG A 116 5.46 -0.99 6.70
N THR A 117 6.63 -1.27 6.15
CA THR A 117 7.08 -2.63 5.81
C THR A 117 6.95 -3.61 6.97
N ARG A 118 6.89 -4.91 6.65
CA ARG A 118 6.93 -6.02 7.63
C ARG A 118 8.26 -6.78 7.57
N CYS A 119 9.31 -6.13 7.11
CA CYS A 119 10.67 -6.67 7.12
C CYS A 119 11.09 -7.04 8.55
N PRO A 120 11.50 -8.29 8.84
CA PRO A 120 11.87 -8.69 10.19
C PRO A 120 13.04 -7.87 10.75
N TYR A 121 13.99 -7.50 9.92
CA TYR A 121 15.13 -6.64 10.31
C TYR A 121 14.72 -5.18 10.60
N PHE A 122 13.62 -4.71 10.03
CA PHE A 122 13.03 -3.42 10.40
C PHE A 122 12.35 -3.50 11.78
N TYR A 123 11.76 -4.64 12.11
CA TYR A 123 11.09 -4.91 13.39
C TYR A 123 12.05 -5.24 14.53
N ASP A 124 13.26 -5.68 14.24
CA ASP A 124 14.30 -5.93 15.24
C ASP A 124 15.22 -4.70 15.37
N ILE A 125 15.09 -3.98 16.48
CA ILE A 125 15.88 -2.76 16.74
C ILE A 125 17.37 -2.99 16.88
N ASN A 126 17.81 -4.23 17.10
CA ASN A 126 19.22 -4.60 17.20
C ASN A 126 19.87 -4.88 15.84
N GLN A 127 19.09 -4.93 14.77
CA GLN A 127 19.59 -5.19 13.42
C GLN A 127 19.84 -3.88 12.63
N PRO A 128 20.90 -3.82 11.81
CA PRO A 128 21.12 -2.69 10.91
C PRO A 128 19.93 -2.50 9.93
N CYS A 129 19.37 -1.28 9.88
CA CYS A 129 18.25 -0.99 9.00
C CYS A 129 18.21 0.48 8.56
N ASN A 130 18.63 0.76 7.33
CA ASN A 130 18.61 2.10 6.71
C ASN A 130 17.20 2.73 6.65
N LYS A 131 16.13 1.92 6.71
CA LYS A 131 14.75 2.40 6.75
C LYS A 131 14.37 2.93 8.13
N ARG A 132 14.93 2.38 9.19
CA ARG A 132 14.72 2.81 10.57
C ARG A 132 15.73 3.90 10.96
N GLU A 133 17.01 3.67 10.66
CA GLU A 133 18.10 4.58 11.00
C GLU A 133 19.07 4.71 9.81
N ARG A 134 19.14 5.91 9.26
CA ARG A 134 19.93 6.19 8.07
C ARG A 134 21.41 5.89 8.27
N GLY A 135 22.01 5.14 7.34
CA GLY A 135 23.45 4.87 7.31
C GLY A 135 23.88 3.64 8.11
N THR A 136 22.97 2.95 8.79
CA THR A 136 23.30 1.75 9.58
C THR A 136 23.45 0.48 8.74
N GLY A 137 23.05 0.50 7.46
CA GLY A 137 23.08 -0.67 6.58
C GLY A 137 21.72 -1.36 6.47
N CYS A 138 21.72 -2.53 5.82
CA CYS A 138 20.52 -3.34 5.62
C CYS A 138 20.83 -4.82 5.87
N ALA A 139 20.45 -5.33 7.03
CA ALA A 139 20.69 -6.73 7.41
C ALA A 139 19.93 -7.76 6.54
N ALA A 140 18.93 -7.33 5.78
CA ALA A 140 18.24 -8.19 4.81
C ALA A 140 19.11 -8.51 3.57
N ILE A 141 20.08 -7.65 3.24
CA ILE A 141 21.03 -7.88 2.15
C ILE A 141 22.12 -8.79 2.71
N GLY A 142 22.22 -10.00 2.16
CA GLY A 142 23.10 -11.06 2.68
C GLY A 142 22.50 -11.88 3.83
N GLY A 143 21.36 -11.46 4.40
CA GLY A 143 20.58 -12.22 5.38
C GLY A 143 19.40 -12.96 4.75
N TYR A 144 18.56 -13.59 5.59
CA TYR A 144 17.36 -14.31 5.14
C TYR A 144 16.34 -13.35 4.51
N SER A 145 16.00 -13.58 3.25
CA SER A 145 15.29 -12.60 2.42
C SER A 145 14.08 -13.12 1.66
N ARG A 146 13.52 -14.27 2.05
CA ARG A 146 12.39 -14.94 1.40
C ARG A 146 11.19 -14.01 1.09
N GLN A 147 10.87 -13.09 2.01
CA GLN A 147 9.71 -12.19 1.88
C GLN A 147 10.04 -10.84 1.22
N HIS A 148 11.31 -10.61 0.87
CA HIS A 148 11.76 -9.33 0.39
C HIS A 148 11.48 -9.08 -1.10
N ALA A 149 11.66 -7.84 -1.52
CA ALA A 149 11.42 -7.38 -2.87
C ALA A 149 12.42 -7.97 -3.89
N ILE A 150 11.96 -8.08 -5.12
CA ILE A 150 12.76 -8.53 -6.28
C ILE A 150 12.81 -7.50 -7.40
N VAL A 151 11.97 -6.45 -7.35
CA VAL A 151 11.98 -5.33 -8.30
C VAL A 151 11.97 -4.00 -7.55
N GLY A 152 12.51 -2.95 -8.18
CA GLY A 152 12.59 -1.62 -7.57
C GLY A 152 13.41 -1.58 -6.28
N VAL A 153 14.33 -2.52 -6.09
CA VAL A 153 15.24 -2.60 -4.94
C VAL A 153 16.46 -1.68 -5.12
N SER A 154 17.17 -1.43 -4.02
CA SER A 154 18.45 -0.73 -4.04
C SER A 154 19.47 -1.45 -3.17
N ASP A 155 20.73 -1.02 -3.25
CA ASP A 155 21.78 -1.52 -2.36
C ASP A 155 21.62 -1.05 -0.91
N SER A 156 20.67 -0.15 -0.66
CA SER A 156 20.34 0.35 0.68
C SER A 156 19.14 -0.35 1.32
N CYS A 157 18.25 -0.98 0.53
CA CYS A 157 17.05 -1.64 1.08
C CYS A 157 16.33 -2.50 0.04
N ILE A 158 15.88 -3.69 0.47
CA ILE A 158 15.11 -4.65 -0.32
C ILE A 158 13.73 -4.96 0.29
N ALA A 159 13.21 -4.12 1.19
CA ALA A 159 11.91 -4.33 1.84
C ALA A 159 10.74 -4.28 0.84
N THR A 160 9.58 -4.82 1.20
CA THR A 160 8.35 -4.76 0.43
C THR A 160 7.31 -3.84 1.07
N HIS A 161 6.44 -3.25 0.25
CA HIS A 161 5.22 -2.60 0.70
C HIS A 161 4.15 -3.67 0.98
N PRO A 162 3.49 -3.67 2.15
CA PRO A 162 2.67 -4.80 2.57
C PRO A 162 1.18 -4.69 2.21
N SER A 163 0.71 -3.55 1.68
CA SER A 163 -0.72 -3.28 1.47
C SER A 163 -1.30 -3.96 0.23
N ASP A 164 -2.22 -4.90 0.45
CA ASP A 164 -3.05 -5.49 -0.62
C ASP A 164 -3.98 -4.44 -1.26
N MET A 165 -4.58 -3.56 -0.45
CA MET A 165 -5.43 -2.45 -0.91
C MET A 165 -4.69 -1.51 -1.87
N ALA A 166 -3.46 -1.15 -1.54
CA ALA A 166 -2.67 -0.23 -2.37
C ALA A 166 -2.38 -0.81 -3.76
N ILE A 167 -2.25 -2.16 -3.89
CA ILE A 167 -2.10 -2.82 -5.19
C ILE A 167 -3.35 -2.63 -6.04
N ALA A 168 -4.53 -2.86 -5.46
CA ALA A 168 -5.80 -2.65 -6.15
C ALA A 168 -6.00 -1.17 -6.53
N MET A 169 -5.67 -0.25 -5.64
CA MET A 169 -5.74 1.19 -5.93
C MET A 169 -4.76 1.61 -7.04
N ARG A 170 -3.56 1.00 -7.10
CA ARG A 170 -2.59 1.24 -8.18
C ARG A 170 -3.10 0.72 -9.53
N LEU A 171 -3.76 -0.44 -9.53
CA LEU A 171 -4.41 -1.00 -10.71
C LEU A 171 -5.54 -0.10 -11.23
N LEU A 172 -6.29 0.51 -10.31
CA LEU A 172 -7.42 1.38 -10.59
C LEU A 172 -7.01 2.84 -10.91
N ASP A 173 -5.71 3.17 -10.91
CA ASP A 173 -5.18 4.53 -11.11
C ASP A 173 -5.80 5.56 -10.15
N ALA A 174 -5.89 5.17 -8.88
CA ALA A 174 -6.39 6.03 -7.82
C ALA A 174 -5.60 7.33 -7.67
N LYS A 175 -6.25 8.38 -7.21
CA LYS A 175 -5.64 9.67 -6.86
C LYS A 175 -5.81 9.91 -5.37
N VAL A 176 -4.76 10.36 -4.71
CA VAL A 176 -4.75 10.65 -3.27
C VAL A 176 -4.89 12.16 -3.08
N GLU A 177 -5.93 12.57 -2.40
CA GLU A 177 -6.18 13.98 -2.03
C GLU A 177 -5.53 14.27 -0.69
N THR A 178 -4.83 15.39 -0.60
CA THR A 178 -4.12 15.80 0.61
C THR A 178 -4.37 17.27 0.92
N VAL A 179 -4.18 17.63 2.20
CA VAL A 179 -4.12 19.01 2.66
C VAL A 179 -2.78 19.25 3.35
N ARG A 180 -2.13 20.35 3.00
CA ARG A 180 -0.89 20.82 3.59
C ARG A 180 -1.16 21.75 4.77
N LEU A 181 -0.10 22.06 5.49
CA LEU A 181 -0.12 22.96 6.65
C LEU A 181 -0.81 24.31 6.39
N ASN A 182 -0.57 24.91 5.23
CA ASN A 182 -1.13 26.20 4.84
C ASN A 182 -2.58 26.12 4.28
N GLY A 183 -3.23 24.94 4.41
CA GLY A 183 -4.57 24.68 3.87
C GLY A 183 -4.60 24.40 2.37
N LEU A 184 -3.46 24.48 1.67
CA LEU A 184 -3.40 24.12 0.25
C LEU A 184 -3.61 22.63 0.05
N THR A 185 -4.49 22.30 -0.87
CA THR A 185 -4.75 20.92 -1.28
C THR A 185 -3.84 20.54 -2.44
N ARG A 186 -3.53 19.25 -2.55
CA ARG A 186 -2.94 18.67 -3.76
C ARG A 186 -3.48 17.28 -4.03
N ILE A 187 -3.36 16.88 -5.28
CA ILE A 187 -3.75 15.54 -5.75
C ILE A 187 -2.48 14.82 -6.19
N ILE A 188 -2.23 13.65 -5.59
CA ILE A 188 -1.07 12.81 -5.88
C ILE A 188 -1.57 11.54 -6.58
N PRO A 189 -1.15 11.24 -7.82
CA PRO A 189 -1.39 9.93 -8.40
C PRO A 189 -0.84 8.83 -7.46
N ILE A 190 -1.58 7.74 -7.26
CA ILE A 190 -1.13 6.63 -6.39
C ILE A 190 0.22 6.06 -6.83
N ALA A 191 0.55 6.13 -8.12
CA ALA A 191 1.84 5.73 -8.67
C ALA A 191 3.02 6.51 -8.09
N GLU A 192 2.76 7.74 -7.62
CA GLU A 192 3.75 8.70 -7.11
C GLU A 192 3.73 8.83 -5.59
N LEU A 193 2.70 8.29 -4.91
CA LEU A 193 2.60 8.39 -3.45
C LEU A 193 3.77 7.68 -2.76
N HIS A 194 4.02 6.42 -3.11
CA HIS A 194 5.08 5.62 -2.51
C HIS A 194 6.37 5.75 -3.31
N ARG A 195 7.50 5.84 -2.60
CA ARG A 195 8.83 6.00 -3.20
C ARG A 195 9.57 4.67 -3.29
N LEU A 196 10.40 4.52 -4.31
CA LEU A 196 11.44 3.49 -4.32
C LEU A 196 12.56 3.89 -3.34
N PRO A 197 13.30 2.91 -2.78
CA PRO A 197 14.23 3.17 -1.68
C PRO A 197 15.42 4.06 -2.09
N GLY A 198 15.98 3.88 -3.29
CA GLY A 198 17.19 4.57 -3.70
C GLY A 198 18.21 4.62 -2.56
N ASN A 199 18.75 5.80 -2.27
CA ASN A 199 19.66 6.04 -1.16
C ASN A 199 18.95 6.57 0.11
N THR A 200 17.62 6.67 0.08
CA THR A 200 16.82 7.25 1.15
C THR A 200 15.63 6.36 1.55
N PRO A 201 15.85 5.09 1.94
CA PRO A 201 14.77 4.15 2.21
C PRO A 201 13.91 4.53 3.43
N HIS A 202 14.35 5.43 4.28
CA HIS A 202 13.59 6.01 5.40
C HIS A 202 12.50 6.98 4.93
N ILE A 203 12.56 7.49 3.69
CA ILE A 203 11.51 8.33 3.09
C ILE A 203 10.64 7.45 2.19
N GLU A 204 9.50 6.99 2.73
CA GLU A 204 8.67 5.96 2.10
C GLU A 204 7.60 6.52 1.14
N HIS A 205 7.25 7.79 1.29
CA HIS A 205 6.21 8.47 0.51
C HIS A 205 6.59 9.91 0.18
N THR A 206 5.82 10.54 -0.70
CA THR A 206 6.05 11.91 -1.18
C THR A 206 5.29 12.98 -0.39
N LEU A 207 4.58 12.59 0.68
CA LEU A 207 3.92 13.54 1.57
C LEU A 207 4.95 14.42 2.29
N GLU A 208 4.63 15.70 2.41
CA GLU A 208 5.42 16.67 3.15
C GLU A 208 5.17 16.56 4.67
N LEU A 209 6.01 17.21 5.46
CA LEU A 209 5.80 17.27 6.90
C LEU A 209 4.45 17.95 7.22
N GLY A 210 3.63 17.29 8.03
CA GLY A 210 2.30 17.80 8.39
C GLY A 210 1.24 17.69 7.30
N GLU A 211 1.57 17.12 6.14
CA GLU A 211 0.60 16.88 5.09
C GLU A 211 -0.29 15.68 5.43
N LEU A 212 -1.61 15.90 5.40
CA LEU A 212 -2.63 14.92 5.76
C LEU A 212 -3.39 14.43 4.52
N ILE A 213 -3.52 13.11 4.37
CA ILE A 213 -4.42 12.52 3.37
C ILE A 213 -5.87 12.75 3.83
N THR A 214 -6.69 13.32 2.94
CA THR A 214 -8.11 13.59 3.19
C THR A 214 -9.04 12.61 2.49
N ALA A 215 -8.66 12.12 1.31
CA ALA A 215 -9.44 11.13 0.56
C ALA A 215 -8.57 10.38 -0.46
N VAL A 216 -9.17 9.34 -1.04
CA VAL A 216 -8.70 8.67 -2.26
C VAL A 216 -9.83 8.67 -3.27
N THR A 217 -9.56 9.13 -4.49
CA THR A 217 -10.53 9.15 -5.58
C THR A 217 -10.18 8.08 -6.61
N LEU A 218 -11.14 7.23 -6.92
CA LEU A 218 -11.09 6.26 -8.00
C LEU A 218 -11.73 6.86 -9.26
N PRO A 219 -11.15 6.67 -10.44
CA PRO A 219 -11.76 7.10 -11.69
C PRO A 219 -13.03 6.28 -12.00
N LYS A 220 -13.76 6.68 -13.04
CA LYS A 220 -14.90 5.91 -13.57
C LYS A 220 -14.52 4.44 -13.76
N PRO A 221 -15.41 3.50 -13.39
CA PRO A 221 -15.16 2.07 -13.56
C PRO A 221 -14.88 1.69 -15.02
N ILE A 222 -13.90 0.82 -15.22
CA ILE A 222 -13.50 0.38 -16.57
C ILE A 222 -14.16 -0.94 -16.99
N GLY A 223 -14.97 -1.54 -16.10
CA GLY A 223 -15.60 -2.85 -16.34
C GLY A 223 -14.59 -4.00 -16.41
N GLY A 224 -15.00 -5.13 -17.04
CA GLY A 224 -14.18 -6.34 -17.14
C GLY A 224 -14.29 -7.27 -15.93
N THR A 225 -13.55 -8.38 -15.99
CA THR A 225 -13.46 -9.34 -14.88
C THR A 225 -12.36 -8.93 -13.92
N HIS A 226 -12.73 -8.64 -12.68
CA HIS A 226 -11.82 -8.21 -11.62
C HIS A 226 -11.33 -9.42 -10.83
N VAL A 227 -10.02 -9.63 -10.75
CA VAL A 227 -9.41 -10.74 -9.99
C VAL A 227 -8.36 -10.19 -9.02
N TYR A 228 -8.33 -10.73 -7.81
CA TYR A 228 -7.24 -10.53 -6.86
C TYR A 228 -6.79 -11.87 -6.29
N ARG A 229 -5.56 -12.25 -6.53
CA ARG A 229 -4.95 -13.49 -6.04
C ARG A 229 -3.76 -13.18 -5.16
N LYS A 230 -3.76 -13.71 -3.93
CA LYS A 230 -2.67 -13.58 -2.97
C LYS A 230 -2.08 -14.93 -2.64
N VAL A 231 -0.78 -15.08 -2.87
CA VAL A 231 0.00 -16.25 -2.47
C VAL A 231 0.73 -15.95 -1.17
N ARG A 232 0.56 -16.81 -0.17
CA ARG A 232 1.08 -16.66 1.18
C ARG A 232 1.38 -18.00 1.82
N ASP A 233 2.24 -18.03 2.83
CA ASP A 233 2.73 -19.26 3.47
C ASP A 233 1.67 -19.96 4.36
N ARG A 234 0.53 -19.34 4.64
CA ARG A 234 -0.58 -19.92 5.42
C ARG A 234 -1.93 -19.37 4.95
N ALA A 235 -3.00 -20.08 5.30
CA ALA A 235 -4.34 -19.82 4.77
C ALA A 235 -4.91 -18.43 5.10
N SER A 236 -4.52 -17.84 6.25
CA SER A 236 -5.01 -16.53 6.67
C SER A 236 -3.94 -15.76 7.45
N TYR A 237 -4.17 -14.47 7.65
CA TYR A 237 -3.37 -13.60 8.51
C TYR A 237 -1.86 -13.67 8.19
N ALA A 238 -1.52 -13.55 6.91
CA ALA A 238 -0.14 -13.49 6.44
C ALA A 238 -0.01 -12.44 5.31
N PHE A 239 1.15 -11.81 5.25
CA PHE A 239 1.50 -10.95 4.13
C PHE A 239 1.80 -11.77 2.88
N ALA A 240 1.67 -11.15 1.72
CA ALA A 240 1.88 -11.83 0.46
C ALA A 240 3.38 -12.17 0.26
N LEU A 241 3.67 -13.39 -0.16
CA LEU A 241 4.89 -13.68 -0.90
C LEU A 241 4.88 -12.93 -2.22
N ILE A 242 3.76 -13.09 -2.94
CA ILE A 242 3.36 -12.26 -4.08
C ILE A 242 1.84 -12.10 -4.08
N SER A 243 1.33 -11.04 -4.71
CA SER A 243 -0.07 -10.93 -5.07
C SER A 243 -0.22 -10.36 -6.48
N VAL A 244 -1.33 -10.70 -7.13
CA VAL A 244 -1.70 -10.22 -8.46
C VAL A 244 -3.09 -9.61 -8.39
N ALA A 245 -3.20 -8.35 -8.76
CA ALA A 245 -4.45 -7.69 -9.07
C ALA A 245 -4.58 -7.57 -10.58
N ALA A 246 -5.71 -7.96 -11.15
CA ALA A 246 -5.95 -7.83 -12.58
C ALA A 246 -7.41 -7.42 -12.86
N ILE A 247 -7.57 -6.67 -13.96
CA ILE A 247 -8.86 -6.42 -14.61
C ILE A 247 -8.70 -6.84 -16.06
N VAL A 248 -9.48 -7.81 -16.50
CA VAL A 248 -9.37 -8.43 -17.83
C VAL A 248 -10.64 -8.17 -18.61
N GLN A 249 -10.52 -7.63 -19.81
CA GLN A 249 -11.60 -7.43 -20.76
C GLN A 249 -11.90 -8.69 -21.55
N ARG A 250 -13.06 -8.74 -22.21
CA ARG A 250 -13.47 -9.92 -23.02
C ARG A 250 -12.51 -10.26 -24.16
N ASP A 251 -11.81 -9.26 -24.69
CA ASP A 251 -10.80 -9.42 -25.75
C ASP A 251 -9.40 -9.81 -25.21
N GLY A 252 -9.28 -10.05 -23.90
CA GLY A 252 -8.03 -10.38 -23.23
C GLY A 252 -7.11 -9.21 -22.91
N THR A 253 -7.48 -8.00 -23.30
CA THR A 253 -6.79 -6.78 -22.86
C THR A 253 -7.10 -6.49 -21.39
N GLY A 254 -6.41 -5.54 -20.79
CA GLY A 254 -6.71 -5.20 -19.39
C GLY A 254 -5.56 -4.52 -18.68
N ARG A 255 -5.54 -4.66 -17.36
CA ARG A 255 -4.55 -4.07 -16.46
C ARG A 255 -4.07 -5.10 -15.45
N VAL A 256 -2.81 -4.99 -15.04
CA VAL A 256 -2.21 -5.87 -14.02
C VAL A 256 -1.27 -5.11 -13.10
N ALA A 257 -1.31 -5.44 -11.81
CA ALA A 257 -0.39 -4.94 -10.80
C ALA A 257 0.02 -6.06 -9.84
N LEU A 258 1.24 -5.96 -9.30
CA LEU A 258 1.81 -6.94 -8.38
C LEU A 258 2.03 -6.36 -6.98
N GLY A 259 1.87 -7.21 -5.97
CA GLY A 259 2.25 -6.95 -4.59
C GLY A 259 3.25 -7.96 -4.05
N GLY A 260 3.88 -7.64 -2.93
CA GLY A 260 4.90 -8.49 -2.30
C GLY A 260 6.22 -8.57 -3.07
N VAL A 261 6.41 -7.76 -4.12
CA VAL A 261 7.59 -7.80 -5.01
C VAL A 261 8.42 -6.51 -4.99
N ALA A 262 7.91 -5.41 -4.44
CA ALA A 262 8.55 -4.10 -4.50
C ALA A 262 8.27 -3.24 -3.25
N HIS A 263 8.99 -2.12 -3.09
CA HIS A 263 8.76 -1.09 -2.06
C HIS A 263 7.44 -0.34 -2.21
N LYS A 264 6.80 -0.43 -3.36
CA LYS A 264 5.52 0.19 -3.68
C LYS A 264 4.65 -0.78 -4.47
N PRO A 265 3.34 -0.55 -4.58
CA PRO A 265 2.49 -1.28 -5.51
C PRO A 265 3.11 -1.26 -6.91
N TRP A 266 3.39 -2.44 -7.45
CA TRP A 266 4.19 -2.56 -8.67
C TRP A 266 3.31 -2.72 -9.90
N ARG A 267 3.35 -1.76 -10.80
CA ARG A 267 2.72 -1.81 -12.12
C ARG A 267 3.64 -1.15 -13.13
N VAL A 268 3.78 -1.80 -14.27
CA VAL A 268 4.45 -1.30 -15.47
C VAL A 268 3.38 -1.27 -16.55
N GLU A 269 2.93 -0.09 -16.95
CA GLU A 269 1.80 0.08 -17.86
C GLU A 269 2.04 -0.61 -19.21
N ALA A 270 3.30 -0.66 -19.66
CA ALA A 270 3.67 -1.40 -20.87
C ALA A 270 3.45 -2.92 -20.77
N ALA A 271 3.26 -3.48 -19.57
CA ALA A 271 2.90 -4.89 -19.40
C ALA A 271 1.42 -5.15 -19.72
N ASP A 272 0.56 -4.13 -19.60
CA ASP A 272 -0.87 -4.26 -19.90
C ASP A 272 -1.08 -4.65 -21.38
N SER A 273 -0.28 -4.13 -22.30
CA SER A 273 -0.31 -4.49 -23.73
C SER A 273 0.13 -5.92 -24.03
N GLN A 274 0.78 -6.59 -23.06
CA GLN A 274 1.22 -7.98 -23.20
C GLN A 274 0.17 -9.00 -22.74
N MET A 275 -0.93 -8.57 -22.11
CA MET A 275 -1.94 -9.47 -21.55
C MET A 275 -2.53 -10.44 -22.59
N PRO A 276 -2.86 -10.02 -23.83
CA PRO A 276 -3.34 -10.95 -24.87
C PRO A 276 -2.32 -12.03 -25.25
N ARG A 277 -1.02 -11.78 -25.01
CA ARG A 277 0.09 -12.72 -25.30
C ARG A 277 0.31 -13.74 -24.18
N GLY A 278 -0.39 -13.59 -23.05
CA GLY A 278 -0.38 -14.52 -21.93
C GLY A 278 0.58 -14.17 -20.81
N ALA A 279 0.52 -14.99 -19.76
CA ALA A 279 1.16 -14.72 -18.47
C ALA A 279 2.67 -14.52 -18.55
N LYS A 280 3.36 -15.32 -19.37
CA LYS A 280 4.82 -15.19 -19.51
C LYS A 280 5.23 -13.84 -20.07
N ALA A 281 4.58 -13.37 -21.13
CA ALA A 281 4.90 -12.08 -21.74
C ALA A 281 4.65 -10.91 -20.77
N VAL A 282 3.59 -11.00 -19.95
CA VAL A 282 3.29 -10.03 -18.88
C VAL A 282 4.36 -10.10 -17.80
N ALA A 283 4.73 -11.30 -17.32
CA ALA A 283 5.74 -11.48 -16.28
C ALA A 283 7.12 -10.94 -16.73
N ASP A 284 7.55 -11.28 -17.93
CA ASP A 284 8.82 -10.81 -18.50
C ASP A 284 8.89 -9.28 -18.52
N LYS A 285 7.78 -8.60 -18.80
CA LYS A 285 7.72 -7.14 -18.81
C LYS A 285 7.71 -6.53 -17.41
N LEU A 286 6.92 -7.11 -16.48
CA LEU A 286 6.83 -6.64 -15.10
C LEU A 286 8.13 -6.84 -14.33
N LEU A 287 8.89 -7.91 -14.64
CA LEU A 287 10.08 -8.35 -13.93
C LEU A 287 11.39 -8.10 -14.70
N SER A 288 11.37 -7.30 -15.77
CA SER A 288 12.51 -7.07 -16.66
C SER A 288 13.79 -6.62 -15.92
N ASN A 289 13.66 -5.94 -14.78
CA ASN A 289 14.77 -5.45 -13.96
C ASN A 289 14.80 -6.15 -12.59
N ALA A 290 14.35 -7.41 -12.50
CA ALA A 290 14.36 -8.15 -11.25
C ALA A 290 15.79 -8.43 -10.77
N ARG A 291 16.03 -8.15 -9.48
CA ARG A 291 17.26 -8.45 -8.73
C ARG A 291 16.87 -9.32 -7.56
N THR A 292 17.16 -10.59 -7.64
CA THR A 292 16.82 -11.57 -6.63
C THR A 292 18.02 -11.87 -5.71
N THR A 293 17.70 -12.40 -4.54
CA THR A 293 18.64 -13.09 -3.68
C THR A 293 18.45 -14.60 -3.87
N HIS A 294 19.32 -15.42 -3.23
CA HIS A 294 19.13 -16.87 -3.20
C HIS A 294 17.73 -17.25 -2.64
N ASP A 295 17.27 -16.59 -1.57
CA ASP A 295 16.06 -16.98 -0.85
C ASP A 295 14.76 -16.54 -1.52
N ASN A 296 14.80 -15.54 -2.41
CA ASN A 296 13.59 -14.98 -3.03
C ASN A 296 13.50 -15.15 -4.57
N ALA A 297 14.48 -15.85 -5.19
CA ALA A 297 14.48 -16.13 -6.63
C ALA A 297 13.22 -16.91 -7.09
N PHE A 298 12.63 -17.74 -6.21
CA PHE A 298 11.40 -18.47 -6.47
C PHE A 298 10.20 -17.55 -6.79
N LYS A 299 10.26 -16.25 -6.43
CA LYS A 299 9.17 -15.32 -6.73
C LYS A 299 9.00 -15.08 -8.23
N ILE A 300 10.05 -15.19 -9.04
CA ILE A 300 9.96 -15.03 -10.50
C ILE A 300 8.99 -16.07 -11.10
N PRO A 301 9.25 -17.39 -11.01
CA PRO A 301 8.32 -18.39 -11.52
C PRO A 301 6.98 -18.37 -10.78
N LEU A 302 6.92 -17.94 -9.51
CA LEU A 302 5.68 -17.83 -8.77
C LEU A 302 4.77 -16.74 -9.35
N VAL A 303 5.33 -15.58 -9.74
CA VAL A 303 4.59 -14.51 -10.42
C VAL A 303 4.01 -15.00 -11.72
N GLU A 304 4.80 -15.68 -12.57
CA GLU A 304 4.32 -16.20 -13.87
C GLU A 304 3.16 -17.18 -13.69
N ARG A 305 3.31 -18.16 -12.78
CA ARG A 305 2.25 -19.16 -12.49
C ARG A 305 0.99 -18.50 -11.92
N THR A 306 1.14 -17.50 -11.05
CA THR A 306 -0.02 -16.80 -10.46
C THR A 306 -0.72 -15.94 -11.50
N LEU A 307 0.02 -15.28 -12.40
CA LEU A 307 -0.54 -14.57 -13.55
C LEU A 307 -1.33 -15.52 -14.46
N ALA A 308 -0.76 -16.70 -14.78
CA ALA A 308 -1.46 -17.70 -15.57
C ALA A 308 -2.79 -18.12 -14.92
N SER A 309 -2.79 -18.39 -13.62
CA SER A 309 -4.01 -18.71 -12.86
C SER A 309 -5.04 -17.58 -12.91
N VAL A 310 -4.60 -16.32 -12.72
CA VAL A 310 -5.48 -15.13 -12.73
C VAL A 310 -6.07 -14.88 -14.12
N LEU A 311 -5.26 -14.99 -15.18
CA LEU A 311 -5.75 -14.79 -16.55
C LEU A 311 -6.71 -15.91 -17.00
N ASN A 312 -6.51 -17.14 -16.53
CA ASN A 312 -7.44 -18.24 -16.80
C ASN A 312 -8.75 -18.08 -16.03
N GLU A 313 -8.70 -17.70 -14.75
CA GLU A 313 -9.89 -17.41 -13.95
C GLU A 313 -10.75 -16.29 -14.56
N ALA A 314 -10.10 -15.28 -15.14
CA ALA A 314 -10.81 -14.14 -15.74
C ALA A 314 -11.50 -14.49 -17.06
N LYS A 315 -11.14 -15.59 -17.71
CA LYS A 315 -11.75 -16.08 -18.97
C LYS A 315 -12.89 -17.07 -18.74
N ALA A 316 -12.96 -17.68 -17.54
CA ALA A 316 -14.01 -18.60 -17.13
C ALA A 316 -15.29 -17.84 -16.73
#